data_c77c91bc7ca5cf2dc3745fb9fa319594
#
_entry.id   c77c91bc7ca5cf2dc3745fb9fa319594
#
_cell.length_a   1.000
_cell.length_b   1.000
_cell.length_c   1.000
_cell.angle_alpha   90.00
_cell.angle_beta   90.00
_cell.angle_gamma   90.00
#
_symmetry.space_group_name_H-M   'P 1'
#
loop_
_entity.id
_entity.type
_entity.pdbx_description
1 polymer ?
#
loop_
_entity_poly.entity_id
_entity_poly.type
_entity_poly.pdbx_seq_one_letter_code
_entity_poly.pdbx_strand_id
1 'polypeptide(L)'
;MEYRIERDSMGEMKVPADRYWAAQTQRSHENFKIGTEVMPREITHAFGILKKAAALANHKVKPERMDDKRVKAICAACDEVIAGKLNDHFPLVVWQTGSGTQSNMNANEVIANRGNEIAGEKLLHPNDDINMSQSSNDTFPTAMHIAAVLGIEDQLFPAMDKLTETFRRLEKENDDVVKSGRTHLQDATPIKFSQEISGWRNMLEKTRKMLEAALPGLKELALGGTAVGTGLNCPKGFAEEVAHQVSEITGKQFVTAENKFHALTSKDDLVFAHGALKALAANLMKIANDVRWLASGDRKSTRLNSSHEIPSRMPSSA
;
A
#
# COMPACT_ATOMS: atom_id res chain seq x y z
N MET A 1 -14.48 -27.48 13.41
CA MET A 1 -13.40 -26.95 12.56
C MET A 1 -12.32 -28.01 12.55
N GLU A 2 -11.89 -28.47 11.40
CA GLU A 2 -10.81 -29.45 11.28
C GLU A 2 -9.46 -28.74 11.39
N TYR A 3 -8.48 -29.42 11.98
CA TYR A 3 -7.11 -28.89 12.15
C TYR A 3 -6.11 -29.87 11.57
N ARG A 4 -5.03 -29.33 11.01
CA ARG A 4 -3.82 -30.09 10.66
C ARG A 4 -2.67 -29.71 11.58
N ILE A 5 -1.73 -30.60 11.74
CA ILE A 5 -0.51 -30.35 12.53
C ILE A 5 0.58 -29.83 11.57
N GLU A 6 1.06 -28.64 11.88
CA GLU A 6 2.23 -28.04 11.23
C GLU A 6 3.38 -27.93 12.24
N ARG A 7 4.62 -27.88 11.76
CA ARG A 7 5.80 -27.84 12.62
C ARG A 7 6.77 -26.78 12.16
N ASP A 8 7.30 -26.02 13.10
CA ASP A 8 8.45 -25.12 12.92
C ASP A 8 9.59 -25.50 13.90
N SER A 9 10.65 -24.68 13.95
CA SER A 9 11.78 -24.89 14.87
C SER A 9 11.40 -24.82 16.34
N MET A 10 10.24 -24.29 16.68
CA MET A 10 9.73 -24.14 18.05
C MET A 10 8.75 -25.25 18.46
N GLY A 11 8.40 -26.16 17.53
CA GLY A 11 7.53 -27.29 17.80
C GLY A 11 6.27 -27.33 16.94
N GLU A 12 5.31 -28.17 17.37
CA GLU A 12 4.05 -28.39 16.66
C GLU A 12 3.02 -27.31 16.94
N MET A 13 2.23 -26.99 15.91
CA MET A 13 1.11 -26.05 15.98
C MET A 13 -0.12 -26.66 15.31
N LYS A 14 -1.30 -26.42 15.88
CA LYS A 14 -2.60 -26.77 15.28
C LYS A 14 -3.04 -25.62 14.39
N VAL A 15 -3.09 -25.85 13.10
CA VAL A 15 -3.51 -24.86 12.09
C VAL A 15 -4.86 -25.29 11.50
N PRO A 16 -5.81 -24.37 11.29
CA PRO A 16 -7.08 -24.72 10.60
C PRO A 16 -6.80 -25.39 9.26
N ALA A 17 -7.46 -26.51 8.99
CA ALA A 17 -7.18 -27.33 7.80
C ALA A 17 -7.50 -26.62 6.49
N ASP A 18 -8.45 -25.68 6.51
CA ASP A 18 -8.89 -24.85 5.38
C ASP A 18 -8.02 -23.62 5.09
N ARG A 19 -6.90 -23.46 5.81
CA ARG A 19 -6.00 -22.29 5.68
C ARG A 19 -4.65 -22.67 5.09
N TYR A 20 -4.10 -21.79 4.25
CA TYR A 20 -2.78 -22.02 3.65
C TYR A 20 -1.61 -21.58 4.52
N TRP A 21 -1.82 -20.75 5.55
CA TRP A 21 -0.73 -20.43 6.47
C TRP A 21 -0.30 -21.67 7.29
N ALA A 22 0.90 -21.63 7.88
CA ALA A 22 1.47 -22.75 8.63
C ALA A 22 1.83 -22.33 10.07
N ALA A 23 2.80 -23.04 10.68
CA ALA A 23 3.10 -22.95 12.10
C ALA A 23 3.54 -21.55 12.54
N GLN A 24 4.38 -20.85 11.80
CA GLN A 24 4.87 -19.54 12.21
C GLN A 24 3.78 -18.47 12.20
N THR A 25 2.93 -18.46 11.20
CA THR A 25 1.78 -17.56 11.16
C THR A 25 0.78 -17.90 12.25
N GLN A 26 0.47 -19.17 12.49
CA GLN A 26 -0.43 -19.58 13.56
C GLN A 26 0.10 -19.13 14.93
N ARG A 27 1.39 -19.32 15.19
CA ARG A 27 2.05 -18.88 16.43
C ARG A 27 1.96 -17.37 16.62
N SER A 28 2.20 -16.60 15.57
CA SER A 28 2.05 -15.15 15.60
C SER A 28 0.61 -14.73 15.88
N HIS A 29 -0.37 -15.37 15.22
CA HIS A 29 -1.80 -15.12 15.43
C HIS A 29 -2.22 -15.39 16.90
N GLU A 30 -1.64 -16.39 17.56
CA GLU A 30 -1.91 -16.70 18.95
C GLU A 30 -1.19 -15.77 19.94
N ASN A 31 0.03 -15.34 19.61
CA ASN A 31 0.86 -14.50 20.47
C ASN A 31 0.45 -13.01 20.47
N PHE A 32 0.02 -12.48 19.33
CA PHE A 32 -0.26 -11.04 19.17
C PHE A 32 -1.76 -10.76 19.09
N LYS A 33 -2.45 -10.91 20.20
CA LYS A 33 -3.87 -10.56 20.37
C LYS A 33 -4.02 -9.08 20.78
N ILE A 34 -3.45 -8.17 20.00
CA ILE A 34 -3.39 -6.74 20.30
C ILE A 34 -4.07 -5.98 19.16
N GLY A 35 -5.16 -5.27 19.50
CA GLY A 35 -5.97 -4.58 18.52
C GLY A 35 -6.75 -5.52 17.59
N THR A 36 -7.40 -4.94 16.61
CA THR A 36 -8.23 -5.65 15.63
C THR A 36 -7.81 -5.35 14.18
N GLU A 37 -6.92 -4.37 14.01
CA GLU A 37 -6.43 -3.92 12.71
C GLU A 37 -5.49 -4.97 12.14
N VAL A 38 -5.92 -5.61 11.04
CA VAL A 38 -5.09 -6.56 10.30
C VAL A 38 -4.14 -5.83 9.35
N MET A 39 -3.09 -6.53 8.92
CA MET A 39 -2.16 -5.98 7.91
C MET A 39 -2.93 -5.54 6.66
N PRO A 40 -2.70 -4.31 6.16
CA PRO A 40 -3.38 -3.80 4.96
C PRO A 40 -3.22 -4.75 3.77
N ARG A 41 -4.29 -4.91 3.00
CA ARG A 41 -4.30 -5.79 1.81
C ARG A 41 -3.28 -5.36 0.77
N GLU A 42 -3.04 -4.07 0.66
CA GLU A 42 -2.02 -3.50 -0.22
C GLU A 42 -0.62 -4.05 0.09
N ILE A 43 -0.30 -4.27 1.36
CA ILE A 43 0.96 -4.89 1.80
C ILE A 43 0.97 -6.38 1.41
N THR A 44 -0.12 -7.11 1.64
CA THR A 44 -0.17 -8.54 1.29
C THR A 44 -0.11 -8.75 -0.23
N HIS A 45 -0.77 -7.91 -1.01
CA HIS A 45 -0.68 -7.93 -2.48
C HIS A 45 0.75 -7.57 -2.96
N ALA A 46 1.39 -6.59 -2.33
CA ALA A 46 2.78 -6.24 -2.63
C ALA A 46 3.75 -7.38 -2.30
N PHE A 47 3.50 -8.16 -1.24
CA PHE A 47 4.24 -9.41 -1.02
C PHE A 47 4.04 -10.42 -2.16
N GLY A 48 2.84 -10.55 -2.72
CA GLY A 48 2.61 -11.37 -3.91
C GLY A 48 3.47 -10.94 -5.09
N ILE A 49 3.53 -9.64 -5.38
CA ILE A 49 4.37 -9.07 -6.44
C ILE A 49 5.86 -9.33 -6.16
N LEU A 50 6.32 -9.03 -4.94
CA LEU A 50 7.70 -9.22 -4.53
C LEU A 50 8.14 -10.68 -4.63
N LYS A 51 7.34 -11.62 -4.12
CA LYS A 51 7.66 -13.04 -4.13
C LYS A 51 7.67 -13.62 -5.54
N LYS A 52 6.75 -13.18 -6.40
CA LYS A 52 6.76 -13.51 -7.83
C LYS A 52 8.04 -13.00 -8.50
N ALA A 53 8.37 -11.73 -8.31
CA ALA A 53 9.59 -11.12 -8.84
C ALA A 53 10.87 -11.83 -8.36
N ALA A 54 10.92 -12.17 -7.06
CA ALA A 54 12.05 -12.89 -6.46
C ALA A 54 12.20 -14.31 -7.02
N ALA A 55 11.10 -15.02 -7.25
CA ALA A 55 11.14 -16.35 -7.88
C ALA A 55 11.68 -16.29 -9.32
N LEU A 56 11.20 -15.35 -10.13
CA LEU A 56 11.67 -15.09 -11.48
C LEU A 56 13.16 -14.71 -11.52
N ALA A 57 13.58 -13.83 -10.60
CA ALA A 57 14.98 -13.44 -10.48
C ALA A 57 15.87 -14.61 -10.05
N ASN A 58 15.45 -15.41 -9.06
CA ASN A 58 16.19 -16.60 -8.65
C ASN A 58 16.31 -17.64 -9.78
N HIS A 59 15.25 -17.82 -10.56
CA HIS A 59 15.29 -18.68 -11.75
C HIS A 59 16.36 -18.24 -12.74
N LYS A 60 16.50 -16.94 -12.96
CA LYS A 60 17.49 -16.38 -13.88
C LYS A 60 18.93 -16.50 -13.36
N VAL A 61 19.15 -16.27 -12.05
CA VAL A 61 20.50 -16.24 -11.45
C VAL A 61 20.94 -17.56 -10.84
N LYS A 62 20.00 -18.46 -10.50
CA LYS A 62 20.24 -19.79 -9.90
C LYS A 62 19.24 -20.85 -10.41
N PRO A 63 19.19 -21.12 -11.72
CA PRO A 63 18.21 -22.03 -12.32
C PRO A 63 18.30 -23.47 -11.77
N GLU A 64 19.47 -23.89 -11.28
CA GLU A 64 19.68 -25.20 -10.67
C GLU A 64 18.95 -25.37 -9.31
N ARG A 65 18.62 -24.27 -8.64
CA ARG A 65 17.86 -24.26 -7.38
C ARG A 65 16.40 -23.87 -7.58
N MET A 66 16.15 -22.91 -8.47
CA MET A 66 14.82 -22.41 -8.82
C MET A 66 14.48 -22.83 -10.25
N ASP A 67 14.07 -24.08 -10.41
CA ASP A 67 13.72 -24.67 -11.71
C ASP A 67 12.35 -24.19 -12.22
N ASP A 68 12.06 -24.51 -13.49
CA ASP A 68 10.79 -24.13 -14.17
C ASP A 68 9.55 -24.55 -13.39
N LYS A 69 9.57 -25.72 -12.76
CA LYS A 69 8.43 -26.28 -12.05
C LYS A 69 8.14 -25.47 -10.78
N ARG A 70 9.19 -25.13 -10.02
CA ARG A 70 9.07 -24.28 -8.81
C ARG A 70 8.59 -22.87 -9.17
N VAL A 71 9.23 -22.24 -10.15
CA VAL A 71 8.83 -20.89 -10.61
C VAL A 71 7.38 -20.86 -11.04
N LYS A 72 6.93 -21.83 -11.84
CA LYS A 72 5.54 -21.91 -12.30
C LYS A 72 4.55 -22.01 -11.14
N ALA A 73 4.82 -22.86 -10.16
CA ALA A 73 3.96 -23.04 -8.99
C ALA A 73 3.94 -21.79 -8.10
N ILE A 74 5.10 -21.17 -7.87
CA ILE A 74 5.22 -19.92 -7.08
C ILE A 74 4.48 -18.78 -7.78
N CYS A 75 4.73 -18.56 -9.06
CA CYS A 75 4.08 -17.49 -9.82
C CYS A 75 2.54 -17.63 -9.82
N ALA A 76 2.04 -18.85 -10.03
CA ALA A 76 0.60 -19.11 -10.01
C ALA A 76 -0.04 -18.79 -8.63
N ALA A 77 0.60 -19.20 -7.53
CA ALA A 77 0.15 -18.88 -6.19
C ALA A 77 0.24 -17.36 -5.89
N CYS A 78 1.32 -16.71 -6.33
CA CYS A 78 1.48 -15.25 -6.20
C CYS A 78 0.41 -14.49 -6.98
N ASP A 79 0.03 -14.94 -8.17
CA ASP A 79 -1.03 -14.31 -8.96
C ASP A 79 -2.39 -14.36 -8.23
N GLU A 80 -2.67 -15.43 -7.49
CA GLU A 80 -3.86 -15.51 -6.64
C GLU A 80 -3.78 -14.55 -5.43
N VAL A 81 -2.60 -14.35 -4.84
CA VAL A 81 -2.39 -13.36 -3.77
C VAL A 81 -2.60 -11.94 -4.32
N ILE A 82 -1.98 -11.60 -5.46
CA ILE A 82 -2.12 -10.30 -6.13
C ILE A 82 -3.57 -10.02 -6.51
N ALA A 83 -4.29 -11.03 -6.99
CA ALA A 83 -5.71 -10.92 -7.33
C ALA A 83 -6.64 -10.85 -6.11
N GLY A 84 -6.11 -10.93 -4.88
CA GLY A 84 -6.89 -10.89 -3.65
C GLY A 84 -7.70 -12.17 -3.34
N LYS A 85 -7.51 -13.25 -4.09
CA LYS A 85 -8.23 -14.51 -3.88
C LYS A 85 -7.88 -15.21 -2.57
N LEU A 86 -6.70 -14.90 -2.02
CA LEU A 86 -6.17 -15.50 -0.79
C LEU A 86 -6.18 -14.53 0.40
N ASN A 87 -6.94 -13.44 0.35
CA ASN A 87 -6.95 -12.41 1.41
C ASN A 87 -7.28 -12.98 2.80
N ASP A 88 -8.14 -13.99 2.90
CA ASP A 88 -8.53 -14.61 4.16
C ASP A 88 -7.45 -15.51 4.79
N HIS A 89 -6.33 -15.69 4.09
CA HIS A 89 -5.15 -16.41 4.55
C HIS A 89 -4.08 -15.52 5.17
N PHE A 90 -4.38 -14.22 5.38
CA PHE A 90 -3.49 -13.23 6.00
C PHE A 90 -4.14 -12.64 7.26
N PRO A 91 -4.18 -13.41 8.38
CA PRO A 91 -4.94 -13.03 9.57
C PRO A 91 -4.20 -12.11 10.53
N LEU A 92 -2.92 -11.78 10.26
CA LEU A 92 -2.05 -11.14 11.25
C LEU A 92 -2.41 -9.67 11.45
N VAL A 93 -2.42 -9.27 12.73
CA VAL A 93 -2.62 -7.86 13.12
C VAL A 93 -1.38 -7.02 12.83
N VAL A 94 -1.57 -5.71 12.69
CA VAL A 94 -0.44 -4.77 12.49
C VAL A 94 0.45 -4.66 13.73
N TRP A 95 -0.07 -4.94 14.92
CA TRP A 95 0.61 -4.90 16.20
C TRP A 95 1.42 -6.18 16.48
N GLN A 96 2.26 -6.54 15.52
CA GLN A 96 3.24 -7.61 15.59
C GLN A 96 4.65 -7.02 15.71
N THR A 97 5.72 -7.82 15.48
CA THR A 97 7.09 -7.29 15.54
C THR A 97 7.32 -6.25 14.43
N GLY A 98 8.01 -5.15 14.74
CA GLY A 98 8.27 -4.05 13.81
C GLY A 98 9.17 -4.41 12.62
N SER A 99 9.88 -5.55 12.68
CA SER A 99 10.72 -6.07 11.59
C SER A 99 9.91 -6.61 10.39
N GLY A 100 8.60 -6.89 10.58
CA GLY A 100 7.75 -7.49 9.56
C GLY A 100 7.98 -8.97 9.30
N THR A 101 8.72 -9.66 10.16
CA THR A 101 9.05 -11.09 10.03
C THR A 101 7.81 -11.96 9.91
N GLN A 102 6.79 -11.71 10.73
CA GLN A 102 5.56 -12.50 10.70
C GLN A 102 4.80 -12.31 9.40
N SER A 103 4.72 -11.09 8.87
CA SER A 103 4.08 -10.83 7.57
C SER A 103 4.83 -11.50 6.42
N ASN A 104 6.17 -11.46 6.42
CA ASN A 104 6.98 -12.17 5.44
C ASN A 104 6.76 -13.68 5.51
N MET A 105 6.75 -14.25 6.73
CA MET A 105 6.51 -15.68 6.91
C MET A 105 5.09 -16.09 6.53
N ASN A 106 4.10 -15.26 6.83
CA ASN A 106 2.73 -15.49 6.38
C ASN A 106 2.65 -15.60 4.85
N ALA A 107 3.26 -14.66 4.13
CA ALA A 107 3.33 -14.73 2.67
C ALA A 107 4.06 -15.99 2.19
N ASN A 108 5.21 -16.32 2.80
CA ASN A 108 5.97 -17.50 2.44
C ASN A 108 5.17 -18.80 2.62
N GLU A 109 4.49 -18.94 3.77
CA GLU A 109 3.70 -20.13 4.09
C GLU A 109 2.48 -20.27 3.17
N VAL A 110 1.74 -19.19 2.93
CA VAL A 110 0.56 -19.18 2.05
C VAL A 110 0.97 -19.53 0.62
N ILE A 111 2.02 -18.90 0.09
CA ILE A 111 2.48 -19.13 -1.28
C ILE A 111 3.03 -20.55 -1.44
N ALA A 112 3.82 -21.06 -0.47
CA ALA A 112 4.35 -22.42 -0.53
C ALA A 112 3.24 -23.48 -0.52
N ASN A 113 2.29 -23.37 0.41
CA ASN A 113 1.22 -24.36 0.54
C ASN A 113 0.26 -24.31 -0.65
N ARG A 114 -0.11 -23.11 -1.12
CA ARG A 114 -0.94 -22.99 -2.33
C ARG A 114 -0.21 -23.46 -3.57
N GLY A 115 1.08 -23.13 -3.71
CA GLY A 115 1.91 -23.59 -4.82
C GLY A 115 2.08 -25.11 -4.85
N ASN A 116 2.21 -25.75 -3.67
CA ASN A 116 2.25 -27.22 -3.55
C ASN A 116 0.92 -27.86 -3.99
N GLU A 117 -0.21 -27.27 -3.60
CA GLU A 117 -1.52 -27.75 -4.05
C GLU A 117 -1.70 -27.61 -5.57
N ILE A 118 -1.27 -26.47 -6.15
CA ILE A 118 -1.29 -26.25 -7.61
C ILE A 118 -0.38 -27.25 -8.33
N ALA A 119 0.81 -27.56 -7.76
CA ALA A 119 1.74 -28.53 -8.33
C ALA A 119 1.28 -29.99 -8.17
N GLY A 120 0.34 -30.27 -7.27
CA GLY A 120 -0.12 -31.61 -6.94
C GLY A 120 0.88 -32.46 -6.14
N GLU A 121 1.93 -31.83 -5.60
CA GLU A 121 2.96 -32.49 -4.80
C GLU A 121 3.63 -31.49 -3.83
N LYS A 122 4.34 -32.01 -2.82
CA LYS A 122 5.14 -31.18 -1.88
C LYS A 122 6.47 -30.75 -2.53
N LEU A 123 6.41 -29.73 -3.36
CA LEU A 123 7.52 -29.19 -4.14
C LEU A 123 8.24 -28.03 -3.45
N LEU A 124 7.49 -27.18 -2.74
CA LEU A 124 7.95 -25.88 -2.23
C LEU A 124 8.05 -25.88 -0.70
N HIS A 125 9.11 -25.26 -0.20
CA HIS A 125 9.29 -24.96 1.22
C HIS A 125 9.28 -23.44 1.47
N PRO A 126 8.60 -22.93 2.53
CA PRO A 126 8.45 -21.49 2.78
C PRO A 126 9.79 -20.74 2.87
N ASN A 127 10.79 -21.31 3.57
CA ASN A 127 12.08 -20.64 3.75
C ASN A 127 13.04 -20.90 2.58
N ASP A 128 13.11 -22.14 2.10
CA ASP A 128 14.17 -22.55 1.16
C ASP A 128 13.86 -22.12 -0.27
N ASP A 129 12.57 -22.08 -0.65
CA ASP A 129 12.13 -21.74 -2.00
C ASP A 129 11.51 -20.34 -2.08
N ILE A 130 10.49 -20.05 -1.25
CA ILE A 130 9.77 -18.77 -1.33
C ILE A 130 10.62 -17.61 -0.81
N ASN A 131 11.41 -17.84 0.25
CA ASN A 131 12.30 -16.83 0.84
C ASN A 131 13.76 -16.92 0.32
N MET A 132 14.01 -17.69 -0.72
CA MET A 132 15.34 -17.87 -1.30
C MET A 132 15.98 -16.51 -1.66
N SER A 133 17.25 -16.33 -1.26
CA SER A 133 18.02 -15.09 -1.48
C SER A 133 17.49 -13.84 -0.75
N GLN A 134 16.61 -13.99 0.22
CA GLN A 134 15.88 -12.92 0.90
C GLN A 134 16.01 -13.02 2.42
N SER A 135 15.65 -11.93 3.10
CA SER A 135 15.39 -11.86 4.54
C SER A 135 14.07 -11.12 4.80
N SER A 136 13.46 -11.29 5.96
CA SER A 136 12.33 -10.44 6.36
C SER A 136 12.73 -8.96 6.41
N ASN A 137 13.99 -8.68 6.72
CA ASN A 137 14.49 -7.33 6.89
C ASN A 137 14.56 -6.53 5.58
N ASP A 138 14.75 -7.18 4.44
CA ASP A 138 14.73 -6.54 3.12
C ASP A 138 13.41 -6.71 2.37
N THR A 139 12.63 -7.77 2.65
CA THR A 139 11.34 -8.00 2.00
C THR A 139 10.25 -7.06 2.48
N PHE A 140 10.13 -6.85 3.80
CA PHE A 140 9.04 -6.03 4.35
C PHE A 140 9.14 -4.55 3.91
N PRO A 141 10.29 -3.85 4.00
CA PRO A 141 10.40 -2.50 3.45
C PRO A 141 10.17 -2.45 1.94
N THR A 142 10.61 -3.47 1.18
CA THR A 142 10.33 -3.56 -0.26
C THR A 142 8.82 -3.65 -0.53
N ALA A 143 8.09 -4.49 0.21
CA ALA A 143 6.63 -4.59 0.08
C ALA A 143 5.92 -3.26 0.43
N MET A 144 6.38 -2.55 1.46
CA MET A 144 5.86 -1.22 1.82
C MET A 144 6.05 -0.21 0.67
N HIS A 145 7.22 -0.17 0.06
CA HIS A 145 7.52 0.72 -1.07
C HIS A 145 6.66 0.39 -2.29
N ILE A 146 6.55 -0.88 -2.67
CA ILE A 146 5.68 -1.31 -3.78
C ILE A 146 4.22 -0.89 -3.52
N ALA A 147 3.69 -1.19 -2.33
CA ALA A 147 2.33 -0.84 -1.97
C ALA A 147 2.07 0.67 -2.03
N ALA A 148 3.01 1.48 -1.51
CA ALA A 148 2.91 2.94 -1.52
C ALA A 148 2.92 3.51 -2.94
N VAL A 149 3.83 3.04 -3.80
CA VAL A 149 3.90 3.50 -5.21
C VAL A 149 2.61 3.17 -5.96
N LEU A 150 2.11 1.93 -5.84
CA LEU A 150 0.87 1.52 -6.51
C LEU A 150 -0.34 2.31 -6.01
N GLY A 151 -0.46 2.51 -4.69
CA GLY A 151 -1.53 3.31 -4.11
C GLY A 151 -1.52 4.77 -4.58
N ILE A 152 -0.34 5.38 -4.69
CA ILE A 152 -0.19 6.76 -5.15
C ILE A 152 -0.45 6.87 -6.65
N GLU A 153 0.22 6.06 -7.49
CA GLU A 153 0.15 6.21 -8.94
C GLU A 153 -1.14 5.68 -9.56
N ASP A 154 -1.66 4.55 -9.07
CA ASP A 154 -2.81 3.88 -9.68
C ASP A 154 -4.16 4.29 -9.10
N GLN A 155 -4.19 4.81 -7.86
CA GLN A 155 -5.44 5.19 -7.20
C GLN A 155 -5.52 6.69 -6.90
N LEU A 156 -4.52 7.24 -6.20
CA LEU A 156 -4.57 8.63 -5.74
C LEU A 156 -4.44 9.62 -6.89
N PHE A 157 -3.46 9.45 -7.77
CA PHE A 157 -3.26 10.38 -8.89
C PHE A 157 -4.45 10.47 -9.84
N PRO A 158 -5.08 9.37 -10.27
CA PRO A 158 -6.31 9.45 -11.07
C PRO A 158 -7.46 10.19 -10.35
N ALA A 159 -7.60 9.99 -9.04
CA ALA A 159 -8.61 10.69 -8.26
C ALA A 159 -8.32 12.20 -8.16
N MET A 160 -7.06 12.57 -7.95
CA MET A 160 -6.63 13.98 -7.96
C MET A 160 -6.82 14.63 -9.32
N ASP A 161 -6.52 13.93 -10.40
CA ASP A 161 -6.71 14.43 -11.78
C ASP A 161 -8.18 14.70 -12.06
N LYS A 162 -9.06 13.78 -11.68
CA LYS A 162 -10.52 13.94 -11.82
C LYS A 162 -11.03 15.16 -11.06
N LEU A 163 -10.57 15.37 -9.82
CA LEU A 163 -10.98 16.52 -9.02
C LEU A 163 -10.40 17.82 -9.58
N THR A 164 -9.15 17.82 -10.01
CA THR A 164 -8.50 18.98 -10.63
C THR A 164 -9.22 19.40 -11.90
N GLU A 165 -9.60 18.45 -12.75
CA GLU A 165 -10.36 18.74 -13.99
C GLU A 165 -11.76 19.27 -13.67
N THR A 166 -12.39 18.76 -12.63
CA THR A 166 -13.67 19.30 -12.15
C THR A 166 -13.52 20.77 -11.76
N PHE A 167 -12.46 21.14 -11.05
CA PHE A 167 -12.22 22.54 -10.70
C PHE A 167 -11.92 23.41 -11.92
N ARG A 168 -11.16 22.93 -12.92
CA ARG A 168 -10.94 23.66 -14.17
C ARG A 168 -12.25 23.97 -14.92
N ARG A 169 -13.15 23.00 -14.97
CA ARG A 169 -14.47 23.18 -15.55
C ARG A 169 -15.28 24.22 -14.78
N LEU A 170 -15.33 24.10 -13.45
CA LEU A 170 -16.05 25.03 -12.58
C LEU A 170 -15.47 26.46 -12.63
N GLU A 171 -14.14 26.62 -12.73
CA GLU A 171 -13.52 27.94 -12.95
C GLU A 171 -14.10 28.62 -14.20
N LYS A 172 -14.15 27.88 -15.31
CA LYS A 172 -14.66 28.40 -16.58
C LYS A 172 -16.14 28.72 -16.53
N GLU A 173 -16.95 27.86 -15.90
CA GLU A 173 -18.39 28.02 -15.77
C GLU A 173 -18.78 29.20 -14.87
N ASN A 174 -17.89 29.66 -14.00
CA ASN A 174 -18.15 30.71 -13.01
C ASN A 174 -17.26 31.95 -13.17
N ASP A 175 -16.71 32.18 -14.38
CA ASP A 175 -15.78 33.31 -14.61
C ASP A 175 -16.47 34.67 -14.61
N ASP A 176 -17.76 34.71 -14.88
CA ASP A 176 -18.63 35.92 -14.85
C ASP A 176 -19.27 36.17 -13.48
N VAL A 177 -19.17 35.25 -12.53
CA VAL A 177 -19.79 35.37 -11.22
C VAL A 177 -18.91 36.20 -10.27
N VAL A 178 -19.35 37.42 -9.97
CA VAL A 178 -18.71 38.31 -9.00
C VAL A 178 -19.34 38.12 -7.62
N LYS A 179 -18.52 38.00 -6.61
CA LYS A 179 -18.93 37.86 -5.20
C LYS A 179 -18.10 38.74 -4.27
N SER A 180 -18.57 38.90 -3.03
CA SER A 180 -17.75 39.51 -1.99
C SER A 180 -16.59 38.57 -1.61
N GLY A 181 -15.35 39.03 -1.71
CA GLY A 181 -14.23 38.41 -1.04
C GLY A 181 -14.34 38.64 0.46
N ARG A 182 -13.86 37.70 1.27
CA ARG A 182 -13.95 37.80 2.73
C ARG A 182 -12.60 37.62 3.41
N THR A 183 -12.33 38.46 4.39
CA THR A 183 -11.20 38.29 5.32
C THR A 183 -11.77 38.33 6.75
N HIS A 184 -11.30 37.47 7.63
CA HIS A 184 -11.86 37.36 8.99
C HIS A 184 -13.39 37.21 9.02
N LEU A 185 -13.96 36.52 8.02
CA LEU A 185 -15.42 36.34 7.82
C LEU A 185 -16.18 37.63 7.55
N GLN A 186 -15.52 38.77 7.35
CA GLN A 186 -16.08 40.06 7.01
C GLN A 186 -15.97 40.34 5.51
N ASP A 187 -16.95 41.06 4.97
CA ASP A 187 -16.92 41.49 3.58
C ASP A 187 -15.68 42.38 3.32
N ALA A 188 -14.99 42.06 2.23
CA ALA A 188 -13.81 42.77 1.77
C ALA A 188 -14.00 43.25 0.31
N THR A 189 -13.01 43.07 -0.52
CA THR A 189 -13.05 43.48 -1.93
C THR A 189 -13.81 42.49 -2.81
N PRO A 190 -14.42 42.91 -3.91
CA PRO A 190 -15.00 41.97 -4.88
C PRO A 190 -13.97 41.06 -5.49
N ILE A 191 -14.36 39.78 -5.67
CA ILE A 191 -13.58 38.77 -6.41
C ILE A 191 -14.52 38.00 -7.35
N LYS A 192 -13.94 37.33 -8.34
CA LYS A 192 -14.67 36.33 -9.12
C LYS A 192 -14.71 35.00 -8.36
N PHE A 193 -15.82 34.28 -8.49
CA PHE A 193 -15.92 32.93 -7.91
C PHE A 193 -14.92 31.97 -8.55
N SER A 194 -14.63 32.12 -9.84
CA SER A 194 -13.58 31.41 -10.54
C SER A 194 -12.19 31.57 -9.88
N GLN A 195 -11.87 32.75 -9.32
CA GLN A 195 -10.60 32.99 -8.64
C GLN A 195 -10.49 32.18 -7.35
N GLU A 196 -11.57 32.02 -6.60
CA GLU A 196 -11.62 31.18 -5.40
C GLU A 196 -11.42 29.70 -5.77
N ILE A 197 -12.14 29.22 -6.79
CA ILE A 197 -12.00 27.85 -7.32
C ILE A 197 -10.58 27.60 -7.86
N SER A 198 -9.96 28.59 -8.52
CA SER A 198 -8.57 28.48 -8.97
C SER A 198 -7.59 28.24 -7.83
N GLY A 199 -7.85 28.82 -6.66
CA GLY A 199 -7.09 28.55 -5.44
C GLY A 199 -7.18 27.09 -5.02
N TRP A 200 -8.38 26.50 -5.03
CA TRP A 200 -8.58 25.07 -4.72
C TRP A 200 -7.86 24.16 -5.70
N ARG A 201 -7.98 24.44 -7.01
CA ARG A 201 -7.26 23.69 -8.04
C ARG A 201 -5.75 23.75 -7.82
N ASN A 202 -5.21 24.93 -7.57
CA ASN A 202 -3.77 25.09 -7.36
C ASN A 202 -3.26 24.35 -6.09
N MET A 203 -4.08 24.22 -5.06
CA MET A 203 -3.75 23.39 -3.88
C MET A 203 -3.53 21.93 -4.27
N LEU A 204 -4.38 21.37 -5.14
CA LEU A 204 -4.22 20.00 -5.64
C LEU A 204 -2.98 19.86 -6.52
N GLU A 205 -2.77 20.76 -7.47
CA GLU A 205 -1.63 20.73 -8.39
C GLU A 205 -0.29 20.84 -7.66
N LYS A 206 -0.21 21.66 -6.62
CA LYS A 206 1.00 21.77 -5.79
C LYS A 206 1.25 20.53 -4.95
N THR A 207 0.22 19.97 -4.31
CA THR A 207 0.40 18.75 -3.51
C THR A 207 0.66 17.52 -4.38
N ARG A 208 0.14 17.48 -5.62
CA ARG A 208 0.52 16.46 -6.60
C ARG A 208 2.04 16.48 -6.85
N LYS A 209 2.62 17.66 -7.10
CA LYS A 209 4.07 17.82 -7.28
C LYS A 209 4.88 17.37 -6.07
N MET A 210 4.36 17.58 -4.85
CA MET A 210 5.01 17.08 -3.63
C MET A 210 5.03 15.54 -3.60
N LEU A 211 3.93 14.90 -3.99
CA LEU A 211 3.86 13.44 -4.10
C LEU A 211 4.77 12.91 -5.21
N GLU A 212 4.79 13.57 -6.37
CA GLU A 212 5.70 13.22 -7.48
C GLU A 212 7.17 13.30 -7.04
N ALA A 213 7.53 14.28 -6.22
CA ALA A 213 8.89 14.41 -5.67
C ALA A 213 9.26 13.29 -4.68
N ALA A 214 8.29 12.63 -4.05
CA ALA A 214 8.53 11.50 -3.14
C ALA A 214 8.69 10.16 -3.87
N LEU A 215 8.18 10.02 -5.11
CA LEU A 215 8.19 8.74 -5.84
C LEU A 215 9.60 8.18 -6.11
N PRO A 216 10.63 8.96 -6.47
CA PRO A 216 11.96 8.41 -6.73
C PRO A 216 12.50 7.58 -5.56
N GLY A 217 12.44 8.09 -4.33
CA GLY A 217 12.87 7.36 -3.15
C GLY A 217 12.01 6.12 -2.86
N LEU A 218 10.68 6.23 -3.02
CA LEU A 218 9.78 5.08 -2.87
C LEU A 218 10.02 3.97 -3.92
N LYS A 219 10.60 4.29 -5.06
CA LYS A 219 10.93 3.34 -6.13
C LYS A 219 12.27 2.63 -5.93
N GLU A 220 13.03 2.99 -4.91
CA GLU A 220 14.25 2.29 -4.51
C GLU A 220 13.92 1.10 -3.60
N LEU A 221 14.35 -0.10 -3.98
CA LEU A 221 14.01 -1.33 -3.28
C LEU A 221 15.17 -1.84 -2.40
N ALA A 222 14.86 -2.18 -1.15
CA ALA A 222 15.79 -2.73 -0.17
C ALA A 222 16.22 -4.17 -0.51
N LEU A 223 15.42 -4.90 -1.30
CA LEU A 223 15.65 -6.32 -1.56
C LEU A 223 17.03 -6.57 -2.16
N GLY A 224 17.68 -7.64 -1.68
CA GLY A 224 19.08 -7.96 -1.97
C GLY A 224 20.04 -7.56 -0.85
N GLY A 225 19.62 -6.72 0.11
CA GLY A 225 20.42 -6.41 1.30
C GLY A 225 20.45 -7.56 2.32
N THR A 226 19.48 -8.45 2.26
CA THR A 226 19.28 -9.58 3.16
C THR A 226 19.18 -9.17 4.63
N ALA A 227 19.84 -9.84 5.56
CA ALA A 227 19.62 -9.64 7.00
C ALA A 227 20.05 -8.27 7.52
N VAL A 228 21.20 -7.76 7.05
CA VAL A 228 21.84 -6.55 7.61
C VAL A 228 22.35 -5.55 6.56
N GLY A 229 22.06 -5.77 5.29
CA GLY A 229 22.47 -4.87 4.19
C GLY A 229 23.72 -5.35 3.42
N THR A 230 24.39 -6.40 3.86
CA THR A 230 25.61 -6.93 3.20
C THR A 230 25.35 -7.84 2.02
N GLY A 231 24.08 -8.26 1.81
CA GLY A 231 23.73 -9.21 0.76
C GLY A 231 24.21 -10.64 1.00
N LEU A 232 24.43 -11.04 2.27
CA LEU A 232 24.81 -12.41 2.60
C LEU A 232 23.78 -13.40 2.06
N ASN A 233 24.26 -14.41 1.33
CA ASN A 233 23.44 -15.41 0.60
C ASN A 233 22.62 -14.84 -0.58
N CYS A 234 22.79 -13.58 -0.93
CA CYS A 234 22.19 -12.99 -2.13
C CYS A 234 23.13 -13.20 -3.34
N PRO A 235 22.68 -13.86 -4.41
CA PRO A 235 23.51 -14.03 -5.61
C PRO A 235 23.76 -12.67 -6.30
N LYS A 236 24.91 -12.56 -6.95
CA LYS A 236 25.21 -11.39 -7.77
C LYS A 236 24.15 -11.21 -8.87
N GLY A 237 23.64 -10.00 -9.03
CA GLY A 237 22.63 -9.65 -10.02
C GLY A 237 21.18 -9.91 -9.57
N PHE A 238 20.95 -10.52 -8.41
CA PHE A 238 19.60 -10.81 -7.91
C PHE A 238 18.84 -9.51 -7.59
N ALA A 239 19.47 -8.56 -6.92
CA ALA A 239 18.80 -7.32 -6.50
C ALA A 239 18.32 -6.48 -7.70
N GLU A 240 19.17 -6.34 -8.71
CA GLU A 240 18.86 -5.65 -9.96
C GLU A 240 17.75 -6.38 -10.74
N GLU A 241 17.86 -7.71 -10.82
CA GLU A 241 16.87 -8.52 -11.52
C GLU A 241 15.49 -8.46 -10.83
N VAL A 242 15.45 -8.51 -9.50
CA VAL A 242 14.17 -8.35 -8.77
C VAL A 242 13.53 -6.99 -9.05
N ALA A 243 14.31 -5.89 -9.00
CA ALA A 243 13.79 -4.57 -9.31
C ALA A 243 13.25 -4.49 -10.76
N HIS A 244 13.94 -5.14 -11.70
CA HIS A 244 13.47 -5.28 -13.08
C HIS A 244 12.16 -6.08 -13.14
N GLN A 245 12.06 -7.23 -12.49
CA GLN A 245 10.85 -8.05 -12.48
C GLN A 245 9.67 -7.36 -11.80
N VAL A 246 9.89 -6.62 -10.70
CA VAL A 246 8.85 -5.78 -10.08
C VAL A 246 8.37 -4.73 -11.07
N SER A 247 9.29 -4.12 -11.82
CA SER A 247 8.94 -3.12 -12.84
C SER A 247 8.08 -3.71 -13.96
N GLU A 248 8.44 -4.89 -14.47
CA GLU A 248 7.66 -5.59 -15.49
C GLU A 248 6.25 -5.99 -15.00
N ILE A 249 6.15 -6.51 -13.77
CA ILE A 249 4.86 -6.95 -13.19
C ILE A 249 3.92 -5.76 -12.95
N THR A 250 4.47 -4.62 -12.51
CA THR A 250 3.66 -3.46 -12.09
C THR A 250 3.49 -2.40 -13.18
N GLY A 251 4.30 -2.43 -14.24
CA GLY A 251 4.38 -1.36 -15.22
C GLY A 251 4.96 -0.04 -14.67
N LYS A 252 5.64 -0.08 -13.52
CA LYS A 252 6.27 1.06 -12.88
C LYS A 252 7.79 0.85 -12.83
N GLN A 253 8.57 1.92 -12.95
CA GLN A 253 10.03 1.81 -12.87
C GLN A 253 10.50 1.74 -11.42
N PHE A 254 10.94 0.58 -10.99
CA PHE A 254 11.63 0.38 -9.72
C PHE A 254 13.11 0.13 -9.97
N VAL A 255 13.94 0.50 -9.01
CA VAL A 255 15.38 0.29 -9.04
C VAL A 255 15.84 -0.33 -7.72
N THR A 256 17.00 -0.97 -7.75
CA THR A 256 17.62 -1.45 -6.50
C THR A 256 18.25 -0.27 -5.77
N ALA A 257 18.03 -0.15 -4.46
CA ALA A 257 18.60 0.91 -3.65
C ALA A 257 20.13 0.85 -3.68
N GLU A 258 20.78 1.97 -3.87
CA GLU A 258 22.24 2.09 -3.91
C GLU A 258 22.86 1.68 -2.57
N ASN A 259 22.27 2.15 -1.47
CA ASN A 259 22.73 1.82 -0.12
C ASN A 259 21.73 0.91 0.61
N LYS A 260 22.05 -0.38 0.66
CA LYS A 260 21.19 -1.38 1.32
C LYS A 260 21.11 -1.22 2.83
N PHE A 261 22.13 -0.67 3.48
CA PHE A 261 22.13 -0.39 4.91
C PHE A 261 21.10 0.68 5.26
N HIS A 262 21.04 1.74 4.46
CA HIS A 262 20.01 2.78 4.59
C HIS A 262 18.60 2.20 4.30
N ALA A 263 18.43 1.54 3.18
CA ALA A 263 17.12 1.04 2.73
C ALA A 263 16.49 0.01 3.70
N LEU A 264 17.31 -0.77 4.44
CA LEU A 264 16.80 -1.69 5.46
C LEU A 264 16.33 -0.96 6.72
N THR A 265 17.03 0.10 7.13
CA THR A 265 16.85 0.71 8.45
C THR A 265 15.97 1.95 8.43
N SER A 266 16.13 2.82 7.43
CA SER A 266 15.35 4.06 7.33
C SER A 266 13.98 3.83 6.70
N LYS A 267 13.04 4.70 7.05
CA LYS A 267 11.70 4.79 6.47
C LYS A 267 11.40 6.24 6.05
N ASP A 268 12.47 7.01 5.81
CA ASP A 268 12.41 8.44 5.48
C ASP A 268 11.64 8.70 4.19
N ASP A 269 11.77 7.88 3.16
CA ASP A 269 11.00 8.01 1.92
C ASP A 269 9.48 7.85 2.15
N LEU A 270 9.10 6.89 3.00
CA LEU A 270 7.70 6.72 3.41
C LEU A 270 7.22 7.90 4.27
N VAL A 271 8.07 8.42 5.16
CA VAL A 271 7.75 9.59 5.99
C VAL A 271 7.61 10.84 5.12
N PHE A 272 8.47 11.03 4.11
CA PHE A 272 8.37 12.13 3.17
C PHE A 272 7.07 12.06 2.35
N ALA A 273 6.75 10.90 1.79
CA ALA A 273 5.49 10.68 1.09
C ALA A 273 4.28 10.91 2.00
N HIS A 274 4.32 10.43 3.25
CA HIS A 274 3.28 10.68 4.24
C HIS A 274 3.11 12.17 4.55
N GLY A 275 4.20 12.93 4.62
CA GLY A 275 4.17 14.40 4.76
C GLY A 275 3.44 15.08 3.60
N ALA A 276 3.69 14.64 2.37
CA ALA A 276 2.97 15.12 1.18
C ALA A 276 1.47 14.75 1.21
N LEU A 277 1.13 13.52 1.62
CA LEU A 277 -0.27 13.09 1.84
C LEU A 277 -0.97 13.93 2.91
N LYS A 278 -0.27 14.27 4.00
CA LYS A 278 -0.79 15.14 5.05
C LYS A 278 -1.08 16.55 4.53
N ALA A 279 -0.21 17.10 3.67
CA ALA A 279 -0.44 18.39 3.02
C ALA A 279 -1.68 18.35 2.12
N LEU A 280 -1.85 17.28 1.35
CA LEU A 280 -3.05 17.05 0.54
C LEU A 280 -4.31 16.97 1.41
N ALA A 281 -4.28 16.21 2.49
CA ALA A 281 -5.42 16.07 3.41
C ALA A 281 -5.82 17.42 4.04
N ALA A 282 -4.84 18.24 4.43
CA ALA A 282 -5.11 19.59 4.96
C ALA A 282 -5.77 20.49 3.90
N ASN A 283 -5.30 20.44 2.64
CA ASN A 283 -5.92 21.17 1.54
C ASN A 283 -7.34 20.68 1.24
N LEU A 284 -7.57 19.37 1.19
CA LEU A 284 -8.90 18.81 0.97
C LEU A 284 -9.87 19.19 2.09
N MET A 285 -9.42 19.21 3.34
CA MET A 285 -10.21 19.65 4.48
C MET A 285 -10.58 21.13 4.36
N LYS A 286 -9.64 21.99 3.96
CA LYS A 286 -9.88 23.41 3.68
C LYS A 286 -10.91 23.57 2.57
N ILE A 287 -10.76 22.92 1.45
CA ILE A 287 -11.70 22.97 0.32
C ILE A 287 -13.10 22.52 0.74
N ALA A 288 -13.20 21.39 1.45
CA ALA A 288 -14.47 20.86 1.93
C ALA A 288 -15.18 21.84 2.90
N ASN A 289 -14.41 22.50 3.78
CA ASN A 289 -14.94 23.52 4.67
C ASN A 289 -15.42 24.78 3.91
N ASP A 290 -14.67 25.22 2.90
CA ASP A 290 -15.09 26.35 2.06
C ASP A 290 -16.40 26.02 1.31
N VAL A 291 -16.48 24.87 0.67
CA VAL A 291 -17.70 24.42 -0.02
C VAL A 291 -18.89 24.36 0.95
N ARG A 292 -18.69 23.78 2.13
CA ARG A 292 -19.74 23.74 3.17
C ARG A 292 -20.16 25.12 3.61
N TRP A 293 -19.22 26.04 3.77
CA TRP A 293 -19.47 27.42 4.16
C TRP A 293 -20.24 28.19 3.09
N LEU A 294 -19.79 28.10 1.83
CA LEU A 294 -20.44 28.76 0.68
C LEU A 294 -21.86 28.25 0.43
N ALA A 295 -22.11 26.97 0.71
CA ALA A 295 -23.45 26.38 0.65
C ALA A 295 -24.32 26.67 1.90
N SER A 296 -23.79 27.42 2.88
CA SER A 296 -24.57 27.83 4.07
C SER A 296 -25.67 28.78 3.67
N GLY A 297 -26.90 28.56 4.20
CA GLY A 297 -28.06 29.34 3.83
C GLY A 297 -28.88 28.74 2.67
N ASP A 298 -28.42 27.68 2.04
CA ASP A 298 -29.22 26.92 1.10
C ASP A 298 -30.49 26.34 1.76
N ARG A 299 -31.56 26.18 0.98
CA ARG A 299 -32.83 25.67 1.50
C ARG A 299 -32.66 24.25 2.05
N LYS A 300 -33.30 23.98 3.17
CA LYS A 300 -33.29 22.66 3.80
C LYS A 300 -33.67 21.50 2.85
N SER A 301 -34.51 21.79 1.85
CA SER A 301 -34.93 20.83 0.83
C SER A 301 -33.83 20.39 -0.12
N THR A 302 -32.75 21.17 -0.29
CA THR A 302 -31.62 20.81 -1.12
C THR A 302 -30.58 19.94 -0.39
N ARG A 303 -30.69 19.84 0.93
CA ARG A 303 -29.86 18.97 1.77
C ARG A 303 -30.56 17.64 2.10
N LEU A 304 -31.26 17.10 1.16
CA LEU A 304 -32.03 15.87 1.32
C LEU A 304 -31.21 14.76 1.97
N ASN A 305 -31.81 14.15 3.00
CA ASN A 305 -31.29 12.94 3.66
C ASN A 305 -29.93 13.07 4.37
N SER A 306 -29.55 14.27 4.80
CA SER A 306 -28.37 14.37 5.64
C SER A 306 -28.72 14.02 7.09
N SER A 307 -27.85 13.30 7.75
CA SER A 307 -27.89 13.01 9.19
C SER A 307 -27.90 14.30 10.07
N HIS A 308 -27.81 15.48 9.45
CA HIS A 308 -27.82 16.79 10.07
C HIS A 308 -29.21 17.43 10.22
N GLU A 309 -30.27 16.70 9.90
CA GLU A 309 -31.64 17.22 10.16
C GLU A 309 -31.93 17.44 11.64
N ILE A 310 -31.35 16.67 12.55
CA ILE A 310 -31.58 16.74 13.99
C ILE A 310 -31.20 18.11 14.59
N PRO A 311 -30.00 18.67 14.33
CA PRO A 311 -29.63 19.99 14.83
C PRO A 311 -30.48 21.15 14.27
N SER A 312 -31.02 21.01 13.06
CA SER A 312 -31.82 22.05 12.42
C SER A 312 -33.24 22.15 12.96
N ARG A 313 -33.65 21.25 13.85
CA ARG A 313 -34.95 21.26 14.52
C ARG A 313 -34.95 21.97 15.90
N MET A 314 -33.80 22.46 16.34
CA MET A 314 -33.79 23.29 17.54
C MET A 314 -34.60 24.56 17.29
N PRO A 315 -35.56 24.91 18.15
CA PRO A 315 -36.31 26.14 18.01
C PRO A 315 -35.34 27.33 18.12
N SER A 316 -35.42 28.24 17.17
CA SER A 316 -34.81 29.57 17.27
C SER A 316 -35.61 30.40 18.29
N SER A 317 -35.53 30.02 19.52
CA SER A 317 -36.15 30.81 20.58
C SER A 317 -35.15 31.00 21.69
N ALA A 318 -34.53 32.12 21.67
CA ALA A 318 -34.48 33.13 22.73
C ALA A 318 -33.46 34.16 22.36
#